data_ff47ab55174b16675e40ca3e8e478f45
#
_entry.id   ff47ab55174b16675e40ca3e8e478f45
#
_cell.length_a   1.000
_cell.length_b   1.000
_cell.length_c   1.000
_cell.angle_alpha   90.00
_cell.angle_beta   90.00
_cell.angle_gamma   90.00
#
_symmetry.space_group_name_H-M   'P 1'
#
loop_
_entity.id
_entity.type
_entity.pdbx_description
1 polymer ?
#
loop_
_entity_poly.entity_id
_entity_poly.type
_entity_poly.pdbx_seq_one_letter_code
_entity_poly.pdbx_strand_id
1 'polypeptide(L)'
;KLTKQDILVKNERIVQIGNSIKASEESQILDASGKIIFPGLIDDQVHFREPGLTDKGTIESESKAALAGGITSFLEMPNTNPQTTTIKNWEQKNKLASRTSFANYSFMFGGTNDNLDQILKLDNKRVPALKLFLGSSTGNMLIDDPEVLRQIFRSTNLVIAVHCEDEKTIKNNLKIAKEKFGEKIPVDQHPVIRDENACYISSSKAVALAKETGARLHIFHLSTAKELSLFQNNIPLNKKKITAEVCIHHLWFNDLDYKNKGTLIKWNPSIKSKKDQEALWEGINNDFLDVLATDHAPHTLKEKFNDY
;
A
#
# COMPACT_ATOMS: atom_id res chain seq x y z
N LYS A 1 19.65 18.61 1.60
CA LYS A 1 20.64 19.32 0.77
C LYS A 1 21.55 18.29 0.14
N LEU A 2 21.72 18.32 -1.20
CA LEU A 2 22.66 17.44 -1.90
C LEU A 2 24.09 17.90 -1.62
N THR A 3 24.96 16.95 -1.28
CA THR A 3 26.39 17.20 -1.07
C THR A 3 27.20 16.19 -1.88
N LYS A 4 28.32 16.64 -2.49
CA LYS A 4 29.24 15.74 -3.19
C LYS A 4 30.19 15.15 -2.15
N GLN A 5 30.13 13.81 -1.98
CA GLN A 5 30.93 13.10 -0.98
C GLN A 5 31.21 11.67 -1.44
N ASP A 6 32.25 11.07 -0.86
CA ASP A 6 32.52 9.65 -0.98
C ASP A 6 31.85 8.89 0.16
N ILE A 7 31.51 7.63 -0.07
CA ILE A 7 30.91 6.74 0.92
C ILE A 7 31.78 5.47 0.99
N LEU A 8 32.28 5.16 2.19
CA LEU A 8 32.98 3.91 2.46
C LEU A 8 32.02 2.92 3.12
N VAL A 9 31.87 1.76 2.49
CA VAL A 9 31.08 0.64 3.03
C VAL A 9 32.02 -0.49 3.43
N LYS A 10 31.81 -1.04 4.61
CA LYS A 10 32.51 -2.24 5.11
C LYS A 10 31.51 -3.17 5.79
N ASN A 11 31.52 -4.45 5.42
CA ASN A 11 30.62 -5.45 5.98
C ASN A 11 29.16 -4.98 5.96
N GLU A 12 28.66 -4.56 4.79
CA GLU A 12 27.28 -4.09 4.54
C GLU A 12 26.87 -2.83 5.34
N ARG A 13 27.82 -2.13 5.94
CA ARG A 13 27.55 -0.91 6.70
C ARG A 13 28.34 0.27 6.18
N ILE A 14 27.70 1.44 6.15
CA ILE A 14 28.40 2.71 5.92
C ILE A 14 29.26 3.01 7.15
N VAL A 15 30.57 3.04 6.94
CA VAL A 15 31.52 3.30 8.04
C VAL A 15 32.11 4.70 7.99
N GLN A 16 32.06 5.35 6.82
CA GLN A 16 32.52 6.72 6.65
C GLN A 16 31.80 7.41 5.51
N ILE A 17 31.50 8.69 5.68
CA ILE A 17 31.06 9.61 4.63
C ILE A 17 31.96 10.84 4.71
N GLY A 18 32.51 11.29 3.60
CA GLY A 18 33.40 12.44 3.60
C GLY A 18 33.99 12.73 2.22
N ASN A 19 34.82 13.76 2.14
CA ASN A 19 35.50 14.14 0.92
C ASN A 19 36.83 13.37 0.84
N SER A 20 37.14 12.83 -0.34
CA SER A 20 38.42 12.19 -0.64
C SER A 20 38.81 11.07 0.33
N ILE A 21 37.90 10.11 0.51
CA ILE A 21 38.18 8.92 1.32
C ILE A 21 39.24 8.08 0.60
N LYS A 22 40.35 7.78 1.28
CA LYS A 22 41.38 6.89 0.74
C LYS A 22 40.90 5.45 0.76
N ALA A 23 40.77 4.85 -0.40
CA ALA A 23 40.50 3.42 -0.54
C ALA A 23 41.78 2.60 -0.17
N SER A 24 41.60 1.42 0.40
CA SER A 24 42.68 0.43 0.54
C SER A 24 42.87 -0.30 -0.79
N GLU A 25 44.01 -0.97 -0.96
CA GLU A 25 44.32 -1.76 -2.17
C GLU A 25 43.28 -2.86 -2.44
N GLU A 26 42.64 -3.35 -1.38
CA GLU A 26 41.59 -4.38 -1.46
C GLU A 26 40.17 -3.83 -1.70
N SER A 27 40.03 -2.50 -1.79
CA SER A 27 38.70 -1.87 -1.95
C SER A 27 38.23 -1.93 -3.40
N GLN A 28 37.00 -2.35 -3.60
CA GLN A 28 36.31 -2.16 -4.88
C GLN A 28 35.81 -0.71 -4.95
N ILE A 29 36.20 0.01 -5.97
CA ILE A 29 35.77 1.39 -6.21
C ILE A 29 34.63 1.38 -7.23
N LEU A 30 33.51 1.99 -6.87
CA LEU A 30 32.38 2.25 -7.76
C LEU A 30 32.31 3.76 -8.03
N ASP A 31 32.54 4.17 -9.27
CA ASP A 31 32.37 5.57 -9.67
C ASP A 31 30.89 5.92 -9.79
N ALA A 32 30.43 6.78 -8.87
CA ALA A 32 29.06 7.31 -8.83
C ALA A 32 29.01 8.80 -9.26
N SER A 33 30.00 9.30 -9.98
CA SER A 33 30.03 10.67 -10.46
C SER A 33 28.80 11.00 -11.30
N GLY A 34 28.18 12.15 -11.00
CA GLY A 34 26.94 12.59 -11.66
C GLY A 34 25.67 11.83 -11.23
N LYS A 35 25.76 10.93 -10.27
CA LYS A 35 24.60 10.19 -9.72
C LYS A 35 24.22 10.70 -8.33
N ILE A 36 22.98 10.46 -7.96
CA ILE A 36 22.48 10.71 -6.62
C ILE A 36 22.33 9.36 -5.91
N ILE A 37 22.90 9.25 -4.70
CA ILE A 37 22.82 8.04 -3.89
C ILE A 37 21.75 8.26 -2.83
N PHE A 38 20.80 7.30 -2.73
CA PHE A 38 19.78 7.23 -1.70
C PHE A 38 19.97 5.98 -0.84
N PRO A 39 19.46 5.96 0.39
CA PRO A 39 19.12 4.70 1.04
C PRO A 39 18.17 3.89 0.16
N GLY A 40 18.24 2.56 0.21
CA GLY A 40 17.27 1.71 -0.46
C GLY A 40 15.85 2.06 -0.03
N LEU A 41 14.93 2.16 -1.01
CA LEU A 41 13.56 2.52 -0.74
C LEU A 41 12.80 1.35 -0.09
N ILE A 42 11.78 1.69 0.69
CA ILE A 42 10.87 0.74 1.31
C ILE A 42 9.49 0.98 0.71
N ASP A 43 8.89 -0.08 0.16
CA ASP A 43 7.51 -0.06 -0.33
C ASP A 43 6.64 -0.85 0.65
N ASP A 44 5.76 -0.16 1.35
CA ASP A 44 4.96 -0.76 2.41
C ASP A 44 3.63 -1.34 1.92
N GLN A 45 3.35 -1.24 0.60
CA GLN A 45 2.15 -1.80 0.02
C GLN A 45 2.42 -2.45 -1.34
N VAL A 46 2.55 -3.79 -1.36
CA VAL A 46 2.67 -4.58 -2.59
C VAL A 46 1.82 -5.85 -2.54
N HIS A 47 1.47 -6.39 -3.71
CA HIS A 47 0.75 -7.63 -3.91
C HIS A 47 1.54 -8.55 -4.85
N PHE A 48 2.52 -9.29 -4.32
CA PHE A 48 3.38 -10.17 -5.13
C PHE A 48 2.72 -11.50 -5.53
N ARG A 49 1.46 -11.66 -5.15
CA ARG A 49 0.55 -12.73 -5.59
C ARG A 49 0.86 -14.13 -5.08
N GLU A 50 2.04 -14.40 -4.59
CA GLU A 50 2.43 -15.71 -4.08
C GLU A 50 2.24 -15.79 -2.55
N PRO A 51 1.66 -16.91 -2.08
CA PRO A 51 1.29 -18.13 -2.79
C PRO A 51 -0.03 -18.05 -3.57
N GLY A 52 -0.18 -18.94 -4.55
CA GLY A 52 -1.45 -19.36 -5.15
C GLY A 52 -1.99 -18.53 -6.32
N LEU A 53 -1.41 -17.35 -6.61
CA LEU A 53 -1.78 -16.50 -7.74
C LEU A 53 -0.56 -16.24 -8.65
N THR A 54 0.27 -17.25 -8.83
CA THR A 54 1.61 -17.18 -9.43
C THR A 54 1.61 -16.97 -10.94
N ASP A 55 0.48 -17.10 -11.59
CA ASP A 55 0.26 -16.70 -12.97
C ASP A 55 0.36 -15.17 -13.19
N LYS A 56 0.20 -14.38 -12.12
CA LYS A 56 0.29 -12.92 -12.13
C LYS A 56 1.65 -12.39 -11.67
N GLY A 57 2.33 -13.13 -10.82
CA GLY A 57 3.62 -12.78 -10.25
C GLY A 57 4.04 -13.72 -9.13
N THR A 58 5.33 -13.77 -8.83
CA THR A 58 5.91 -14.55 -7.73
C THR A 58 6.73 -13.65 -6.83
N ILE A 59 7.02 -14.09 -5.60
CA ILE A 59 7.94 -13.35 -4.71
C ILE A 59 9.30 -13.18 -5.39
N GLU A 60 9.75 -14.18 -6.15
CA GLU A 60 11.01 -14.10 -6.87
C GLU A 60 10.98 -13.03 -7.98
N SER A 61 10.00 -13.07 -8.89
CA SER A 61 9.92 -12.13 -10.01
C SER A 61 9.72 -10.70 -9.53
N GLU A 62 8.80 -10.49 -8.58
CA GLU A 62 8.41 -9.16 -8.13
C GLU A 62 9.47 -8.52 -7.21
N SER A 63 10.19 -9.33 -6.40
CA SER A 63 11.32 -8.81 -5.63
C SER A 63 12.51 -8.38 -6.53
N LYS A 64 12.74 -9.07 -7.65
CA LYS A 64 13.71 -8.62 -8.67
C LYS A 64 13.26 -7.31 -9.32
N ALA A 65 11.97 -7.20 -9.67
CA ALA A 65 11.42 -5.97 -10.22
C ALA A 65 11.51 -4.81 -9.23
N ALA A 66 11.22 -5.05 -7.95
CA ALA A 66 11.38 -4.07 -6.88
C ALA A 66 12.83 -3.55 -6.80
N LEU A 67 13.82 -4.44 -6.77
CA LEU A 67 15.24 -4.07 -6.75
C LEU A 67 15.65 -3.28 -8.00
N ALA A 68 15.15 -3.66 -9.17
CA ALA A 68 15.41 -2.91 -10.41
C ALA A 68 14.86 -1.49 -10.35
N GLY A 69 13.78 -1.25 -9.59
CA GLY A 69 13.20 0.06 -9.30
C GLY A 69 13.83 0.80 -8.10
N GLY A 70 14.82 0.20 -7.42
CA GLY A 70 15.45 0.78 -6.23
C GLY A 70 14.75 0.50 -4.91
N ILE A 71 13.72 -0.35 -4.91
CA ILE A 71 13.03 -0.83 -3.71
C ILE A 71 13.83 -2.00 -3.12
N THR A 72 14.42 -1.81 -1.96
CA THR A 72 15.26 -2.82 -1.29
C THR A 72 14.53 -3.58 -0.19
N SER A 73 13.35 -3.09 0.21
CA SER A 73 12.50 -3.72 1.22
C SER A 73 11.03 -3.54 0.85
N PHE A 74 10.21 -4.54 1.11
CA PHE A 74 8.77 -4.46 0.84
C PHE A 74 7.92 -5.08 1.95
N LEU A 75 6.69 -4.59 2.08
CA LEU A 75 5.64 -5.19 2.91
C LEU A 75 4.52 -5.70 2.01
N GLU A 76 4.27 -7.00 2.03
CA GLU A 76 3.32 -7.63 1.11
C GLU A 76 2.00 -7.94 1.78
N MET A 77 0.92 -7.76 1.03
CA MET A 77 -0.45 -7.89 1.47
C MET A 77 -0.90 -9.34 1.68
N PRO A 78 -1.91 -9.57 2.56
CA PRO A 78 -2.33 -10.91 2.96
C PRO A 78 -3.28 -11.61 1.99
N ASN A 79 -3.79 -10.96 0.94
CA ASN A 79 -4.82 -11.48 0.04
C ASN A 79 -4.28 -12.41 -1.05
N THR A 80 -3.53 -13.41 -0.64
CA THR A 80 -2.99 -14.52 -1.44
C THR A 80 -3.88 -15.77 -1.34
N ASN A 81 -3.51 -16.88 -1.93
CA ASN A 81 -4.21 -18.16 -1.82
C ASN A 81 -3.24 -19.29 -1.40
N PRO A 82 -3.29 -19.77 -0.15
CA PRO A 82 -4.21 -19.33 0.91
C PRO A 82 -3.93 -17.91 1.39
N GLN A 83 -4.97 -17.28 1.97
CA GLN A 83 -4.85 -15.95 2.59
C GLN A 83 -3.96 -16.00 3.84
N THR A 84 -3.23 -14.91 4.10
CA THR A 84 -2.34 -14.79 5.27
C THR A 84 -3.12 -14.31 6.51
N THR A 85 -4.13 -15.09 6.91
CA THR A 85 -5.08 -14.80 8.01
C THR A 85 -4.91 -15.74 9.20
N THR A 86 -3.95 -16.68 9.13
CA THR A 86 -3.55 -17.55 10.24
C THR A 86 -2.04 -17.46 10.46
N ILE A 87 -1.59 -17.67 11.69
CA ILE A 87 -0.16 -17.69 12.03
C ILE A 87 0.57 -18.74 11.17
N LYS A 88 -0.05 -19.92 10.96
CA LYS A 88 0.50 -20.97 10.10
C LYS A 88 0.77 -20.48 8.67
N ASN A 89 -0.19 -19.83 8.04
CA ASN A 89 -0.05 -19.33 6.68
C ASN A 89 1.00 -18.21 6.61
N TRP A 90 1.04 -17.34 7.62
CA TRP A 90 2.04 -16.29 7.73
C TRP A 90 3.47 -16.86 7.83
N GLU A 91 3.68 -17.88 8.65
CA GLU A 91 4.98 -18.55 8.78
C GLU A 91 5.37 -19.30 7.51
N GLN A 92 4.43 -19.97 6.85
CA GLN A 92 4.69 -20.65 5.57
C GLN A 92 5.12 -19.64 4.49
N LYS A 93 4.48 -18.47 4.42
CA LYS A 93 4.83 -17.42 3.48
C LYS A 93 6.22 -16.83 3.77
N ASN A 94 6.57 -16.61 5.03
CA ASN A 94 7.93 -16.22 5.43
C ASN A 94 8.98 -17.27 5.03
N LYS A 95 8.69 -18.55 5.23
CA LYS A 95 9.57 -19.64 4.84
C LYS A 95 9.73 -19.74 3.31
N LEU A 96 8.70 -19.43 2.54
CA LEU A 96 8.78 -19.34 1.08
C LEU A 96 9.70 -18.18 0.67
N ALA A 97 9.44 -17.00 1.17
CA ALA A 97 10.21 -15.80 0.84
C ALA A 97 11.69 -15.90 1.24
N SER A 98 12.02 -16.58 2.34
CA SER A 98 13.42 -16.79 2.74
C SER A 98 14.27 -17.57 1.71
N ARG A 99 13.63 -18.20 0.73
CA ARG A 99 14.30 -18.98 -0.32
C ARG A 99 14.21 -18.30 -1.69
N THR A 100 13.27 -17.39 -1.88
CA THR A 100 12.91 -16.85 -3.20
C THR A 100 13.04 -15.34 -3.32
N SER A 101 12.98 -14.60 -2.21
CA SER A 101 13.07 -13.14 -2.26
C SER A 101 14.51 -12.65 -2.44
N PHE A 102 14.69 -11.70 -3.34
CA PHE A 102 15.94 -10.97 -3.57
C PHE A 102 16.02 -9.66 -2.78
N ALA A 103 14.91 -9.14 -2.29
CA ALA A 103 14.82 -7.95 -1.44
C ALA A 103 14.47 -8.34 -0.01
N ASN A 104 14.68 -7.44 0.94
CA ASN A 104 14.17 -7.60 2.30
C ASN A 104 12.64 -7.62 2.27
N TYR A 105 12.02 -8.42 3.12
CA TYR A 105 10.58 -8.62 3.08
C TYR A 105 9.97 -8.68 4.48
N SER A 106 8.71 -8.33 4.54
CA SER A 106 7.80 -8.68 5.62
C SER A 106 6.38 -8.84 5.09
N PHE A 107 5.52 -9.53 5.83
CA PHE A 107 4.16 -9.84 5.43
C PHE A 107 3.17 -9.29 6.44
N MET A 108 2.22 -8.51 5.96
CA MET A 108 1.11 -8.07 6.79
C MET A 108 0.19 -9.25 7.10
N PHE A 109 -0.39 -9.25 8.28
CA PHE A 109 -1.37 -10.24 8.69
C PHE A 109 -2.77 -9.73 8.35
N GLY A 110 -3.61 -10.57 7.77
CA GLY A 110 -4.96 -10.20 7.38
C GLY A 110 -5.95 -10.41 8.51
N GLY A 111 -6.75 -9.38 8.82
CA GLY A 111 -7.92 -9.52 9.69
C GLY A 111 -9.14 -9.96 8.89
N THR A 112 -10.02 -10.73 9.55
CA THR A 112 -11.34 -11.18 9.08
C THR A 112 -12.35 -11.05 10.19
N ASN A 113 -13.66 -11.28 9.91
CA ASN A 113 -14.68 -11.23 10.95
C ASN A 113 -14.53 -12.37 12.00
N ASP A 114 -13.73 -13.39 11.73
CA ASP A 114 -13.68 -14.64 12.51
C ASP A 114 -12.29 -15.04 13.02
N ASN A 115 -11.24 -14.20 12.84
CA ASN A 115 -9.88 -14.58 13.24
C ASN A 115 -9.24 -13.74 14.36
N LEU A 116 -10.06 -13.09 15.19
CA LEU A 116 -9.59 -12.29 16.33
C LEU A 116 -8.65 -13.08 17.27
N ASP A 117 -8.91 -14.38 17.46
CA ASP A 117 -8.07 -15.27 18.27
C ASP A 117 -6.64 -15.41 17.71
N GLN A 118 -6.48 -15.36 16.40
CA GLN A 118 -5.17 -15.36 15.72
C GLN A 118 -4.48 -14.00 15.88
N ILE A 119 -5.24 -12.91 15.71
CA ILE A 119 -4.72 -11.53 15.84
C ILE A 119 -4.15 -11.30 17.25
N LEU A 120 -4.82 -11.77 18.30
CA LEU A 120 -4.38 -11.62 19.69
C LEU A 120 -3.08 -12.37 20.02
N LYS A 121 -2.69 -13.36 19.22
CA LYS A 121 -1.47 -14.15 19.41
C LYS A 121 -0.29 -13.65 18.57
N LEU A 122 -0.46 -12.57 17.79
CA LEU A 122 0.60 -12.06 16.91
C LEU A 122 1.75 -11.45 17.71
N ASP A 123 2.97 -11.80 17.32
CA ASP A 123 4.17 -11.13 17.81
C ASP A 123 4.39 -9.81 17.06
N ASN A 124 4.19 -8.69 17.73
CA ASN A 124 4.34 -7.35 17.19
C ASN A 124 5.77 -6.97 16.80
N LYS A 125 6.77 -7.79 17.14
CA LYS A 125 8.16 -7.63 16.68
C LYS A 125 8.39 -8.28 15.32
N ARG A 126 7.52 -9.21 14.91
CA ARG A 126 7.67 -9.99 13.68
C ARG A 126 6.66 -9.58 12.61
N VAL A 127 5.46 -9.18 13.01
CA VAL A 127 4.37 -8.76 12.11
C VAL A 127 4.38 -7.24 12.01
N PRO A 128 4.57 -6.64 10.82
CA PRO A 128 4.71 -5.19 10.69
C PRO A 128 3.40 -4.44 10.91
N ALA A 129 2.29 -5.00 10.44
CA ALA A 129 0.96 -4.40 10.55
C ALA A 129 -0.14 -5.46 10.38
N LEU A 130 -1.33 -5.11 10.88
CA LEU A 130 -2.57 -5.83 10.62
C LEU A 130 -3.29 -5.17 9.45
N LYS A 131 -3.47 -5.88 8.34
CA LYS A 131 -4.21 -5.40 7.17
C LYS A 131 -5.69 -5.72 7.28
N LEU A 132 -6.54 -4.70 7.14
CA LEU A 132 -7.99 -4.84 7.08
C LEU A 132 -8.53 -4.30 5.75
N PHE A 133 -9.53 -4.97 5.21
CA PHE A 133 -10.29 -4.50 4.07
C PHE A 133 -11.67 -4.03 4.56
N LEU A 134 -11.89 -2.71 4.50
CA LEU A 134 -13.17 -2.07 4.83
C LEU A 134 -14.00 -1.81 3.56
N GLY A 135 -13.66 -2.49 2.47
CA GLY A 135 -14.27 -2.47 1.14
C GLY A 135 -13.40 -3.20 0.14
N SER A 136 -13.94 -3.49 -1.05
CA SER A 136 -13.18 -4.04 -2.20
C SER A 136 -12.29 -5.23 -1.88
N SER A 137 -12.81 -6.18 -1.11
CA SER A 137 -12.05 -7.37 -0.72
C SER A 137 -12.32 -8.56 -1.62
N THR A 138 -11.36 -9.50 -1.63
CA THR A 138 -11.49 -10.83 -2.24
C THR A 138 -11.65 -11.89 -1.16
N GLY A 139 -12.49 -12.89 -1.41
CA GLY A 139 -12.77 -13.95 -0.44
C GLY A 139 -13.50 -13.41 0.80
N ASN A 140 -13.16 -13.93 1.99
CA ASN A 140 -13.79 -13.57 3.27
C ASN A 140 -13.01 -12.49 4.06
N MET A 141 -12.18 -11.68 3.41
CA MET A 141 -11.36 -10.68 4.10
C MET A 141 -12.05 -9.33 4.31
N LEU A 142 -13.28 -9.16 3.81
CA LEU A 142 -14.07 -7.97 4.12
C LEU A 142 -14.46 -8.00 5.60
N ILE A 143 -14.15 -6.92 6.32
CA ILE A 143 -14.65 -6.72 7.69
C ILE A 143 -15.82 -5.76 7.59
N ASP A 144 -17.02 -6.30 7.74
CA ASP A 144 -18.29 -5.57 7.69
C ASP A 144 -19.07 -5.62 9.01
N ASP A 145 -18.61 -6.41 10.00
CA ASP A 145 -19.14 -6.42 11.36
C ASP A 145 -18.51 -5.29 12.20
N PRO A 146 -19.29 -4.26 12.60
CA PRO A 146 -18.77 -3.12 13.36
C PRO A 146 -18.22 -3.50 14.75
N GLU A 147 -18.78 -4.55 15.38
CA GLU A 147 -18.33 -4.97 16.72
C GLU A 147 -17.00 -5.70 16.64
N VAL A 148 -16.83 -6.57 15.64
CA VAL A 148 -15.53 -7.21 15.37
C VAL A 148 -14.48 -6.17 15.06
N LEU A 149 -14.79 -5.19 14.19
CA LEU A 149 -13.89 -4.10 13.87
C LEU A 149 -13.46 -3.32 15.12
N ARG A 150 -14.43 -2.96 15.98
CA ARG A 150 -14.18 -2.27 17.26
C ARG A 150 -13.29 -3.10 18.19
N GLN A 151 -13.54 -4.41 18.28
CA GLN A 151 -12.73 -5.31 19.09
C GLN A 151 -11.29 -5.38 18.58
N ILE A 152 -11.08 -5.50 17.28
CA ILE A 152 -9.73 -5.47 16.66
C ILE A 152 -9.02 -4.18 17.04
N PHE A 153 -9.64 -3.01 16.84
CA PHE A 153 -9.05 -1.71 17.13
C PHE A 153 -8.66 -1.52 18.61
N ARG A 154 -9.40 -2.15 19.54
CA ARG A 154 -9.12 -2.11 20.99
C ARG A 154 -8.06 -3.10 21.44
N SER A 155 -7.84 -4.17 20.68
CA SER A 155 -7.12 -5.35 21.17
C SER A 155 -5.69 -5.46 20.68
N THR A 156 -5.29 -4.70 19.65
CA THR A 156 -3.94 -4.80 19.09
C THR A 156 -3.12 -3.53 19.27
N ASN A 157 -1.82 -3.71 19.51
CA ASN A 157 -0.83 -2.64 19.48
C ASN A 157 -0.13 -2.51 18.12
N LEU A 158 -0.43 -3.40 17.16
CA LEU A 158 0.05 -3.30 15.80
C LEU A 158 -0.50 -2.04 15.11
N VAL A 159 0.18 -1.58 14.07
CA VAL A 159 -0.42 -0.66 13.12
C VAL A 159 -1.58 -1.38 12.42
N ILE A 160 -2.76 -0.79 12.43
CA ILE A 160 -3.91 -1.26 11.67
C ILE A 160 -3.88 -0.51 10.33
N ALA A 161 -3.57 -1.23 9.26
CA ALA A 161 -3.47 -0.68 7.92
C ALA A 161 -4.71 -1.06 7.11
N VAL A 162 -5.42 -0.07 6.56
CA VAL A 162 -6.77 -0.28 6.03
C VAL A 162 -6.92 0.19 4.59
N HIS A 163 -7.61 -0.63 3.78
CA HIS A 163 -8.23 -0.20 2.54
C HIS A 163 -9.62 0.36 2.84
N CYS A 164 -9.91 1.58 2.43
CA CYS A 164 -11.12 2.30 2.78
C CYS A 164 -11.96 2.66 1.56
N GLU A 165 -13.01 1.89 1.30
CA GLU A 165 -14.09 2.25 0.37
C GLU A 165 -15.44 1.77 0.91
N ASP A 166 -16.47 2.60 0.87
CA ASP A 166 -17.80 2.25 1.38
C ASP A 166 -18.57 1.41 0.35
N GLU A 167 -18.68 0.11 0.61
CA GLU A 167 -19.34 -0.87 -0.27
C GLU A 167 -20.79 -0.48 -0.63
N LYS A 168 -21.52 0.13 0.30
CA LYS A 168 -22.91 0.55 0.06
C LYS A 168 -22.97 1.64 -1.01
N THR A 169 -22.09 2.60 -0.93
CA THR A 169 -21.96 3.69 -1.92
C THR A 169 -21.58 3.12 -3.28
N ILE A 170 -20.57 2.24 -3.34
CA ILE A 170 -20.11 1.62 -4.58
C ILE A 170 -21.23 0.80 -5.23
N LYS A 171 -21.95 -0.04 -4.47
CA LYS A 171 -23.05 -0.87 -4.99
C LYS A 171 -24.18 -0.02 -5.55
N ASN A 172 -24.51 1.09 -4.87
CA ASN A 172 -25.52 2.03 -5.36
C ASN A 172 -25.09 2.71 -6.66
N ASN A 173 -23.86 3.23 -6.72
CA ASN A 173 -23.32 3.88 -7.92
C ASN A 173 -23.19 2.90 -9.09
N LEU A 174 -22.77 1.66 -8.82
CA LEU A 174 -22.73 0.59 -9.83
C LEU A 174 -24.11 0.28 -10.39
N LYS A 175 -25.14 0.22 -9.54
CA LYS A 175 -26.52 0.03 -9.97
C LYS A 175 -26.97 1.13 -10.94
N ILE A 176 -26.72 2.38 -10.58
CA ILE A 176 -27.02 3.55 -11.44
C ILE A 176 -26.26 3.46 -12.77
N ALA A 177 -24.97 3.08 -12.74
CA ALA A 177 -24.19 2.90 -13.96
C ALA A 177 -24.74 1.78 -14.84
N LYS A 178 -25.16 0.65 -14.27
CA LYS A 178 -25.80 -0.45 -15.01
C LYS A 178 -27.14 -0.05 -15.63
N GLU A 179 -27.96 0.72 -14.93
CA GLU A 179 -29.23 1.25 -15.46
C GLU A 179 -28.99 2.17 -16.67
N LYS A 180 -27.87 2.93 -16.68
CA LYS A 180 -27.54 3.87 -17.76
C LYS A 180 -26.83 3.22 -18.95
N PHE A 181 -25.90 2.29 -18.70
CA PHE A 181 -24.98 1.76 -19.71
C PHE A 181 -25.18 0.25 -20.01
N GLY A 182 -26.06 -0.42 -19.26
CA GLY A 182 -26.19 -1.88 -19.32
C GLY A 182 -24.96 -2.60 -18.75
N GLU A 183 -24.66 -3.79 -19.26
CA GLU A 183 -23.52 -4.60 -18.78
C GLU A 183 -22.15 -4.08 -19.30
N LYS A 184 -22.11 -3.26 -20.34
CA LYS A 184 -20.89 -2.68 -20.91
C LYS A 184 -20.65 -1.27 -20.38
N ILE A 185 -20.28 -1.18 -19.11
CA ILE A 185 -20.00 0.11 -18.49
C ILE A 185 -18.65 0.65 -19.01
N PRO A 186 -18.60 1.88 -19.54
CA PRO A 186 -17.35 2.50 -19.97
C PRO A 186 -16.37 2.66 -18.78
N VAL A 187 -15.09 2.46 -19.03
CA VAL A 187 -14.06 2.49 -17.97
C VAL A 187 -13.92 3.86 -17.30
N ASP A 188 -14.25 4.95 -17.98
CA ASP A 188 -14.28 6.30 -17.42
C ASP A 188 -15.38 6.50 -16.36
N GLN A 189 -16.31 5.55 -16.24
CA GLN A 189 -17.28 5.51 -15.12
C GLN A 189 -16.67 4.91 -13.83
N HIS A 190 -15.47 4.36 -13.89
CA HIS A 190 -14.82 3.78 -12.70
C HIS A 190 -14.68 4.79 -11.56
N PRO A 191 -14.18 6.03 -11.76
CA PRO A 191 -14.15 7.05 -10.71
C PRO A 191 -15.51 7.60 -10.29
N VAL A 192 -16.55 7.42 -11.09
CA VAL A 192 -17.94 7.77 -10.72
C VAL A 192 -18.54 6.70 -9.82
N ILE A 193 -18.29 5.41 -10.12
CA ILE A 193 -18.75 4.29 -9.31
C ILE A 193 -18.01 4.25 -7.97
N ARG A 194 -16.68 4.41 -7.99
CA ARG A 194 -15.80 4.49 -6.81
C ARG A 194 -15.43 5.93 -6.55
N ASP A 195 -16.44 6.73 -6.17
CA ASP A 195 -16.33 8.17 -6.04
C ASP A 195 -15.60 8.61 -4.75
N GLU A 196 -15.42 9.93 -4.62
CA GLU A 196 -14.79 10.52 -3.43
C GLU A 196 -15.57 10.22 -2.15
N ASN A 197 -16.90 10.06 -2.22
CA ASN A 197 -17.72 9.79 -1.05
C ASN A 197 -17.51 8.35 -0.56
N ALA A 198 -17.36 7.40 -1.49
CA ALA A 198 -17.04 6.02 -1.10
C ALA A 198 -15.74 5.95 -0.29
N CYS A 199 -14.69 6.66 -0.71
CA CYS A 199 -13.43 6.75 0.03
C CYS A 199 -13.61 7.49 1.35
N TYR A 200 -14.14 8.71 1.33
CA TYR A 200 -14.25 9.57 2.50
C TYR A 200 -15.12 8.98 3.62
N ILE A 201 -16.27 8.37 3.30
CA ILE A 201 -17.15 7.75 4.30
C ILE A 201 -16.42 6.63 5.05
N SER A 202 -15.70 5.78 4.33
CA SER A 202 -14.96 4.68 4.94
C SER A 202 -13.75 5.17 5.74
N SER A 203 -12.91 6.05 5.16
CA SER A 203 -11.74 6.62 5.83
C SER A 203 -12.11 7.41 7.08
N SER A 204 -13.18 8.23 7.03
CA SER A 204 -13.64 9.00 8.19
C SER A 204 -14.11 8.12 9.34
N LYS A 205 -14.81 7.02 9.06
CA LYS A 205 -15.21 6.03 10.08
C LYS A 205 -13.99 5.36 10.72
N ALA A 206 -13.00 4.94 9.92
CA ALA A 206 -11.78 4.33 10.43
C ALA A 206 -10.98 5.29 11.31
N VAL A 207 -10.82 6.55 10.88
CA VAL A 207 -10.15 7.60 11.66
C VAL A 207 -10.91 7.90 12.97
N ALA A 208 -12.24 7.99 12.94
CA ALA A 208 -13.05 8.19 14.15
C ALA A 208 -12.87 7.03 15.14
N LEU A 209 -12.89 5.79 14.66
CA LEU A 209 -12.68 4.61 15.49
C LEU A 209 -11.27 4.55 16.08
N ALA A 210 -10.24 4.92 15.31
CA ALA A 210 -8.88 5.00 15.81
C ALA A 210 -8.72 6.07 16.90
N LYS A 211 -9.37 7.23 16.75
CA LYS A 211 -9.40 8.28 17.78
C LYS A 211 -10.12 7.81 19.05
N GLU A 212 -11.25 7.11 18.92
CA GLU A 212 -12.00 6.55 20.04
C GLU A 212 -11.20 5.52 20.83
N THR A 213 -10.53 4.61 20.12
CA THR A 213 -9.83 3.47 20.75
C THR A 213 -8.38 3.77 21.10
N GLY A 214 -7.80 4.84 20.55
CA GLY A 214 -6.38 5.15 20.66
C GLY A 214 -5.46 4.26 19.82
N ALA A 215 -6.02 3.47 18.90
CA ALA A 215 -5.28 2.58 18.00
C ALA A 215 -4.33 3.34 17.07
N ARG A 216 -3.29 2.64 16.62
CA ARG A 216 -2.42 3.11 15.54
C ARG A 216 -3.04 2.74 14.20
N LEU A 217 -3.37 3.74 13.39
CA LEU A 217 -4.04 3.56 12.10
C LEU A 217 -3.16 4.06 10.96
N HIS A 218 -3.16 3.32 9.87
CA HIS A 218 -2.60 3.73 8.58
C HIS A 218 -3.65 3.55 7.48
N ILE A 219 -3.98 4.63 6.79
CA ILE A 219 -4.91 4.58 5.65
C ILE A 219 -4.10 4.42 4.38
N PHE A 220 -4.31 3.33 3.66
CA PHE A 220 -3.67 3.04 2.39
C PHE A 220 -4.19 3.91 1.25
N HIS A 221 -3.35 4.17 0.26
CA HIS A 221 -3.66 4.68 -1.09
C HIS A 221 -4.76 5.76 -1.11
N LEU A 222 -4.60 6.87 -0.35
CA LEU A 222 -5.50 8.01 -0.48
C LEU A 222 -5.59 8.44 -1.94
N SER A 223 -6.82 8.72 -2.37
CA SER A 223 -7.09 9.04 -3.77
C SER A 223 -7.89 10.32 -3.97
N THR A 224 -8.28 11.02 -2.89
CA THR A 224 -9.16 12.19 -2.95
C THR A 224 -8.64 13.37 -2.12
N ALA A 225 -8.88 14.59 -2.61
CA ALA A 225 -8.63 15.82 -1.88
C ALA A 225 -9.41 15.90 -0.56
N LYS A 226 -10.64 15.37 -0.57
CA LYS A 226 -11.55 15.41 0.58
C LYS A 226 -11.00 14.66 1.79
N GLU A 227 -10.33 13.52 1.58
CA GLU A 227 -9.76 12.70 2.64
C GLU A 227 -8.60 13.39 3.37
N LEU A 228 -7.86 14.33 2.72
CA LEU A 228 -6.75 15.04 3.36
C LEU A 228 -7.15 15.76 4.64
N SER A 229 -8.40 16.24 4.74
CA SER A 229 -8.95 16.89 5.93
C SER A 229 -8.97 16.00 7.19
N LEU A 230 -8.81 14.69 7.04
CA LEU A 230 -8.79 13.74 8.15
C LEU A 230 -7.44 13.66 8.86
N PHE A 231 -6.38 14.16 8.23
CA PHE A 231 -5.00 14.02 8.68
C PHE A 231 -4.39 15.35 9.15
N GLN A 232 -3.30 15.25 9.90
CA GLN A 232 -2.64 16.38 10.53
C GLN A 232 -1.18 16.47 10.07
N ASN A 233 -0.70 17.68 9.86
CA ASN A 233 0.69 17.96 9.49
C ASN A 233 1.50 18.69 10.58
N ASN A 234 0.88 19.02 11.71
CA ASN A 234 1.48 19.73 12.84
C ASN A 234 2.07 18.79 13.92
N ILE A 235 2.04 17.50 13.69
CA ILE A 235 2.58 16.46 14.57
C ILE A 235 3.75 15.78 13.87
N PRO A 236 4.95 15.69 14.46
CA PRO A 236 6.06 14.92 13.90
C PRO A 236 5.67 13.46 13.64
N LEU A 237 6.13 12.88 12.52
CA LEU A 237 5.76 11.53 12.07
C LEU A 237 5.92 10.47 13.19
N ASN A 238 7.00 10.51 13.95
CA ASN A 238 7.25 9.55 15.03
C ASN A 238 6.27 9.67 16.23
N LYS A 239 5.42 10.69 16.23
CA LYS A 239 4.36 10.89 17.23
C LYS A 239 2.95 10.73 16.66
N LYS A 240 2.81 10.64 15.33
CA LYS A 240 1.52 10.39 14.70
C LYS A 240 1.01 8.99 15.04
N LYS A 241 -0.22 8.89 15.51
CA LYS A 241 -0.93 7.61 15.66
C LYS A 241 -1.75 7.25 14.43
N ILE A 242 -2.13 8.25 13.65
CA ILE A 242 -2.90 8.12 12.42
C ILE A 242 -2.05 8.68 11.29
N THR A 243 -1.72 7.83 10.34
CA THR A 243 -0.91 8.13 9.16
C THR A 243 -1.66 7.77 7.88
N ALA A 244 -1.20 8.30 6.77
CA ALA A 244 -1.77 8.01 5.46
C ALA A 244 -0.68 7.89 4.40
N GLU A 245 -0.96 7.10 3.38
CA GLU A 245 -0.13 7.01 2.20
C GLU A 245 -0.86 7.45 0.93
N VAL A 246 -0.08 7.72 -0.09
CA VAL A 246 -0.56 7.86 -1.47
C VAL A 246 0.27 6.98 -2.38
N CYS A 247 -0.37 6.40 -3.38
CA CYS A 247 0.34 5.60 -4.37
C CYS A 247 0.74 6.42 -5.58
N ILE A 248 1.88 6.03 -6.19
CA ILE A 248 2.47 6.72 -7.35
C ILE A 248 1.49 6.92 -8.51
N HIS A 249 0.59 5.96 -8.75
CA HIS A 249 -0.39 6.06 -9.84
C HIS A 249 -1.47 7.12 -9.58
N HIS A 250 -1.85 7.41 -8.33
CA HIS A 250 -2.75 8.51 -7.98
C HIS A 250 -2.07 9.89 -8.12
N LEU A 251 -0.74 9.94 -8.04
CA LEU A 251 0.04 11.16 -8.28
C LEU A 251 0.34 11.38 -9.77
N TRP A 252 0.37 10.31 -10.56
CA TRP A 252 0.76 10.36 -11.97
C TRP A 252 -0.43 10.53 -12.91
N PHE A 253 -1.53 9.79 -12.68
CA PHE A 253 -2.71 9.78 -13.52
C PHE A 253 -3.85 10.59 -12.91
N ASN A 254 -4.76 11.03 -13.76
CA ASN A 254 -6.06 11.59 -13.40
C ASN A 254 -7.17 11.01 -14.31
N ASP A 255 -8.43 11.36 -14.09
CA ASP A 255 -9.59 10.81 -14.77
C ASP A 255 -9.59 11.02 -16.29
N LEU A 256 -8.90 12.05 -16.79
CA LEU A 256 -8.78 12.30 -18.24
C LEU A 256 -7.93 11.21 -18.95
N ASP A 257 -7.06 10.54 -18.21
CA ASP A 257 -6.18 9.50 -18.74
C ASP A 257 -6.93 8.21 -19.10
N TYR A 258 -8.13 7.98 -18.55
CA TYR A 258 -8.96 6.83 -18.95
C TYR A 258 -9.25 6.79 -20.43
N LYS A 259 -9.35 7.96 -21.08
CA LYS A 259 -9.58 8.06 -22.53
C LYS A 259 -8.47 7.37 -23.35
N ASN A 260 -7.23 7.47 -22.90
CA ASN A 260 -6.07 6.97 -23.65
C ASN A 260 -5.53 5.64 -23.10
N LYS A 261 -5.67 5.41 -21.80
CA LYS A 261 -5.12 4.23 -21.09
C LYS A 261 -6.16 3.13 -20.85
N GLY A 262 -7.45 3.48 -20.88
CA GLY A 262 -8.52 2.51 -20.69
C GLY A 262 -8.41 1.76 -19.36
N THR A 263 -8.68 0.47 -19.42
CA THR A 263 -8.63 -0.42 -18.26
C THR A 263 -7.22 -0.67 -17.71
N LEU A 264 -6.17 -0.27 -18.41
CA LEU A 264 -4.80 -0.39 -17.90
C LEU A 264 -4.58 0.43 -16.63
N ILE A 265 -5.34 1.54 -16.44
CA ILE A 265 -5.29 2.37 -15.24
C ILE A 265 -6.49 2.16 -14.30
N LYS A 266 -7.13 1.00 -14.36
CA LYS A 266 -8.22 0.63 -13.45
C LYS A 266 -7.64 0.09 -12.15
N TRP A 267 -7.67 0.90 -11.08
CA TRP A 267 -7.27 0.58 -9.71
C TRP A 267 -8.44 0.73 -8.73
N ASN A 268 -8.28 0.18 -7.54
CA ASN A 268 -9.15 0.35 -6.40
C ASN A 268 -8.32 0.84 -5.19
N PRO A 269 -8.50 2.10 -4.75
CA PRO A 269 -9.43 3.11 -5.26
C PRO A 269 -9.14 3.57 -6.68
N SER A 270 -10.17 4.07 -7.36
CA SER A 270 -10.04 4.56 -8.75
C SER A 270 -9.13 5.78 -8.84
N ILE A 271 -8.53 5.98 -10.01
CA ILE A 271 -7.89 7.24 -10.39
C ILE A 271 -8.98 8.32 -10.42
N LYS A 272 -8.78 9.42 -9.69
CA LYS A 272 -9.73 10.50 -9.49
C LYS A 272 -9.46 11.70 -10.40
N SER A 273 -10.12 12.81 -10.12
CA SER A 273 -9.99 14.03 -10.89
C SER A 273 -8.59 14.64 -10.82
N LYS A 274 -8.28 15.51 -11.78
CA LYS A 274 -7.06 16.31 -11.77
C LYS A 274 -6.93 17.14 -10.48
N LYS A 275 -8.04 17.67 -9.96
CA LYS A 275 -8.05 18.40 -8.68
C LYS A 275 -7.62 17.52 -7.51
N ASP A 276 -8.06 16.26 -7.49
CA ASP A 276 -7.64 15.30 -6.47
C ASP A 276 -6.14 15.00 -6.60
N GLN A 277 -5.65 14.77 -7.82
CA GLN A 277 -4.23 14.55 -8.09
C GLN A 277 -3.36 15.71 -7.56
N GLU A 278 -3.73 16.96 -7.88
CA GLU A 278 -3.02 18.18 -7.42
C GLU A 278 -3.02 18.26 -5.90
N ALA A 279 -4.17 18.02 -5.26
CA ALA A 279 -4.29 18.02 -3.80
C ALA A 279 -3.44 16.95 -3.13
N LEU A 280 -3.31 15.75 -3.71
CA LEU A 280 -2.44 14.69 -3.19
C LEU A 280 -0.95 15.10 -3.25
N TRP A 281 -0.51 15.77 -4.31
CA TRP A 281 0.84 16.37 -4.39
C TRP A 281 1.07 17.43 -3.29
N GLU A 282 0.08 18.30 -3.06
CA GLU A 282 0.12 19.26 -1.97
C GLU A 282 0.15 18.55 -0.60
N GLY A 283 -0.59 17.45 -0.47
CA GLY A 283 -0.65 16.65 0.74
C GLY A 283 0.73 16.06 1.14
N ILE A 284 1.51 15.57 0.18
CA ILE A 284 2.88 15.12 0.42
C ILE A 284 3.79 16.31 0.77
N ASN A 285 3.76 17.37 -0.03
CA ASN A 285 4.65 18.51 0.15
C ASN A 285 4.44 19.26 1.45
N ASN A 286 3.25 19.12 2.05
CA ASN A 286 2.87 19.78 3.31
C ASN A 286 2.72 18.80 4.49
N ASP A 287 3.30 17.58 4.42
CA ASP A 287 3.32 16.57 5.50
C ASP A 287 1.94 16.10 6.00
N PHE A 288 0.89 16.21 5.19
CA PHE A 288 -0.41 15.58 5.46
C PHE A 288 -0.38 14.09 5.17
N LEU A 289 0.35 13.70 4.11
CA LEU A 289 0.61 12.33 3.71
C LEU A 289 2.02 11.93 4.15
N ASP A 290 2.14 10.75 4.70
CA ASP A 290 3.33 10.29 5.43
C ASP A 290 4.17 9.31 4.65
N VAL A 291 3.57 8.61 3.68
CA VAL A 291 4.18 7.52 2.93
C VAL A 291 3.84 7.63 1.45
N LEU A 292 4.81 7.30 0.61
CA LEU A 292 4.66 7.08 -0.83
C LEU A 292 4.87 5.59 -1.09
N ALA A 293 3.86 4.93 -1.64
CA ALA A 293 3.85 3.51 -1.95
C ALA A 293 3.53 3.24 -3.42
N THR A 294 3.58 1.97 -3.83
CA THR A 294 3.25 1.61 -5.22
C THR A 294 1.90 0.93 -5.36
N ASP A 295 1.43 0.22 -4.34
CA ASP A 295 0.33 -0.75 -4.48
C ASP A 295 0.57 -1.66 -5.70
N HIS A 296 1.83 -2.07 -5.89
CA HIS A 296 2.21 -2.95 -6.99
C HIS A 296 1.41 -4.25 -6.93
N ALA A 297 0.44 -4.34 -7.82
CA ALA A 297 -0.56 -5.41 -7.84
C ALA A 297 -0.68 -5.98 -9.26
N PRO A 298 0.28 -6.81 -9.70
CA PRO A 298 0.33 -7.30 -11.06
C PRO A 298 -0.93 -8.07 -11.45
N HIS A 299 -1.35 -7.84 -12.69
CA HIS A 299 -2.42 -8.55 -13.39
C HIS A 299 -1.97 -8.90 -14.79
N THR A 300 -2.46 -10.01 -15.32
CA THR A 300 -2.22 -10.36 -16.72
C THR A 300 -2.92 -9.35 -17.65
N LEU A 301 -2.36 -9.15 -18.85
CA LEU A 301 -3.02 -8.29 -19.84
C LEU A 301 -4.44 -8.78 -20.17
N LYS A 302 -4.67 -10.09 -20.17
CA LYS A 302 -5.99 -10.68 -20.37
C LYS A 302 -7.00 -10.19 -19.32
N GLU A 303 -6.60 -10.16 -18.05
CA GLU A 303 -7.46 -9.65 -16.98
C GLU A 303 -7.71 -8.15 -17.10
N LYS A 304 -6.68 -7.38 -17.53
CA LYS A 304 -6.82 -5.92 -17.71
C LYS A 304 -7.78 -5.55 -18.83
N PHE A 305 -8.00 -6.41 -19.81
CA PHE A 305 -8.92 -6.17 -20.93
C PHE A 305 -10.30 -6.81 -20.76
N ASN A 306 -10.61 -7.35 -19.57
CA ASN A 306 -11.97 -7.78 -19.27
C ASN A 306 -12.92 -6.57 -19.17
N ASP A 307 -14.20 -6.82 -19.46
CA ASP A 307 -15.28 -5.84 -19.25
C ASP A 307 -15.33 -5.40 -17.75
N TYR A 308 -16.05 -4.33 -17.50
CA TYR A 308 -16.10 -3.71 -16.18
C TYR A 308 -16.57 -4.65 -15.07
#